data_b954c3dcbf8c84ac59fb90ccedf92289
#
_entry.id   b954c3dcbf8c84ac59fb90ccedf92289
#
_cell.length_a   1.000
_cell.length_b   1.000
_cell.length_c   1.000
_cell.angle_alpha   90.00
_cell.angle_beta   90.00
_cell.angle_gamma   90.00
#
_symmetry.space_group_name_H-M   'P 1'
#
loop_
_entity.id
_entity.type
_entity.pdbx_description
1 polymer ?
#
loop_
_entity_poly.entity_id
_entity_poly.type
_entity_poly.pdbx_seq_one_letter_code
_entity_poly.pdbx_strand_id
1 'polypeptide(L)'
;MKILHLSDTHGLHHQIKDMPAADVIVHSGDISHNGTEEEVLDFLNWFIELPYQHKIFVTGNHDICLWDAEDIEDLPSNVHFLQDRDVTINGVRFYGLAYNHPENLIPEDVDIVIRKPKLFVLTI
;
A
#
# COMPACT_ATOMS: atom_id res chain seq x y z
N MET A 1 -4.89 15.89 9.63
CA MET A 1 -4.12 15.15 8.60
C MET A 1 -5.04 14.78 7.43
N LYS A 2 -4.58 15.03 6.22
CA LYS A 2 -5.33 14.70 5.01
C LYS A 2 -4.69 13.50 4.33
N ILE A 3 -5.48 12.48 4.04
CA ILE A 3 -5.01 11.21 3.46
C ILE A 3 -5.69 11.00 2.12
N LEU A 4 -4.90 10.75 1.07
CA LEU A 4 -5.41 10.29 -0.22
C LEU A 4 -5.27 8.78 -0.28
N HIS A 5 -6.36 8.08 -0.53
CA HIS A 5 -6.38 6.62 -0.61
C HIS A 5 -6.59 6.16 -2.04
N LEU A 6 -5.70 5.30 -2.52
CA LEU A 6 -5.80 4.58 -3.78
C LEU A 6 -5.78 3.08 -3.52
N SER A 7 -6.35 2.32 -4.43
CA SER A 7 -6.21 0.87 -4.46
C SER A 7 -6.51 0.32 -5.87
N ASP A 8 -6.09 -0.92 -6.10
CA ASP A 8 -6.49 -1.67 -7.30
C ASP A 8 -6.15 -0.96 -8.61
N THR A 9 -4.99 -0.37 -8.69
CA THR A 9 -4.53 0.31 -9.91
C THR A 9 -4.04 -0.67 -10.99
N HIS A 10 -3.64 -1.89 -10.60
CA HIS A 10 -3.30 -3.00 -11.52
C HIS A 10 -2.39 -2.61 -12.69
N GLY A 11 -1.37 -1.80 -12.42
CA GLY A 11 -0.44 -1.32 -13.44
C GLY A 11 -0.91 -0.13 -14.26
N LEU A 12 -2.13 0.37 -14.03
CA LEU A 12 -2.70 1.50 -14.76
C LEU A 12 -2.51 2.85 -14.05
N HIS A 13 -1.61 2.91 -13.08
CA HIS A 13 -1.39 4.10 -12.25
C HIS A 13 -0.97 5.35 -13.06
N HIS A 14 -0.27 5.18 -14.19
CA HIS A 14 0.10 6.29 -15.06
C HIS A 14 -1.09 7.01 -15.70
N GLN A 15 -2.27 6.39 -15.69
CA GLN A 15 -3.49 6.98 -16.23
C GLN A 15 -4.23 7.87 -15.23
N ILE A 16 -3.82 7.85 -13.95
CA ILE A 16 -4.44 8.68 -12.92
C ILE A 16 -3.95 10.11 -13.09
N LYS A 17 -4.89 11.05 -13.13
CA LYS A 17 -4.60 12.50 -13.29
C LYS A 17 -5.34 13.29 -12.23
N ASP A 18 -4.87 14.52 -12.02
CA ASP A 18 -5.53 15.50 -11.15
C ASP A 18 -5.73 15.02 -9.71
N MET A 19 -4.74 14.29 -9.17
CA MET A 19 -4.78 13.85 -7.79
C MET A 19 -4.73 15.04 -6.82
N PRO A 20 -5.64 15.08 -5.84
CA PRO A 20 -5.68 16.18 -4.88
C PRO A 20 -4.45 16.20 -3.97
N ALA A 21 -4.17 17.35 -3.38
CA ALA A 21 -3.15 17.47 -2.35
C ALA A 21 -3.57 16.73 -1.09
N ALA A 22 -2.58 16.15 -0.41
CA ALA A 22 -2.75 15.45 0.87
C ALA A 22 -1.41 15.40 1.61
N ASP A 23 -1.46 15.09 2.89
CA ASP A 23 -0.23 14.89 3.70
C ASP A 23 0.36 13.51 3.47
N VAL A 24 -0.50 12.51 3.29
CA VAL A 24 -0.12 11.11 3.10
C VAL A 24 -0.92 10.53 1.93
N ILE A 25 -0.23 9.83 1.04
CA ILE A 25 -0.88 8.95 0.06
C ILE A 25 -0.75 7.51 0.51
N VAL A 26 -1.85 6.76 0.47
CA VAL A 26 -1.92 5.36 0.86
C VAL A 26 -2.42 4.54 -0.32
N HIS A 27 -1.72 3.46 -0.65
CA HIS A 27 -2.18 2.48 -1.63
C HIS A 27 -2.42 1.15 -0.91
N SER A 28 -3.64 0.66 -0.90
CA SER A 28 -4.04 -0.52 -0.13
C SER A 28 -3.97 -1.84 -0.89
N GLY A 29 -3.14 -1.90 -1.94
CA GLY A 29 -2.83 -3.16 -2.60
C GLY A 29 -3.36 -3.28 -4.04
N ASP A 30 -2.90 -4.32 -4.71
CA ASP A 30 -3.10 -4.54 -6.14
C ASP A 30 -2.51 -3.42 -6.98
N ILE A 31 -1.23 -3.16 -6.72
CA ILE A 31 -0.42 -2.19 -7.49
C ILE A 31 -0.10 -2.73 -8.88
N SER A 32 -0.06 -4.06 -9.02
CA SER A 32 0.28 -4.77 -10.24
C SER A 32 -0.90 -5.61 -10.75
N HIS A 33 -0.82 -6.07 -11.98
CA HIS A 33 -1.81 -6.97 -12.59
C HIS A 33 -1.35 -8.43 -12.50
N ASN A 34 -0.10 -8.70 -12.88
CA ASN A 34 0.47 -10.05 -12.90
C ASN A 34 1.43 -10.33 -11.74
N GLY A 35 1.69 -9.37 -10.89
CA GLY A 35 2.57 -9.53 -9.73
C GLY A 35 4.04 -9.70 -10.07
N THR A 36 4.50 -9.18 -11.20
CA THR A 36 5.90 -9.27 -11.62
C THR A 36 6.76 -8.19 -10.97
N GLU A 37 8.06 -8.45 -10.87
CA GLU A 37 9.03 -7.45 -10.39
C GLU A 37 9.03 -6.20 -11.27
N GLU A 38 8.90 -6.37 -12.59
CA GLU A 38 8.86 -5.25 -13.53
C GLU A 38 7.69 -4.32 -13.26
N GLU A 39 6.51 -4.88 -12.98
CA GLU A 39 5.32 -4.09 -12.65
C GLU A 39 5.50 -3.34 -11.33
N VAL A 40 6.08 -4.00 -10.32
CA VAL A 40 6.34 -3.38 -9.01
C VAL A 40 7.34 -2.24 -9.15
N LEU A 41 8.41 -2.43 -9.92
CA LEU A 41 9.40 -1.37 -10.17
C LEU A 41 8.78 -0.18 -10.90
N ASP A 42 7.93 -0.43 -11.90
CA ASP A 42 7.21 0.63 -12.59
C ASP A 42 6.30 1.43 -11.65
N PHE A 43 5.58 0.73 -10.77
CA PHE A 43 4.76 1.38 -9.75
C PHE A 43 5.63 2.22 -8.80
N LEU A 44 6.71 1.66 -8.28
CA LEU A 44 7.60 2.36 -7.34
C LEU A 44 8.21 3.61 -7.94
N ASN A 45 8.66 3.55 -9.20
CA ASN A 45 9.22 4.70 -9.89
C ASN A 45 8.20 5.83 -10.02
N TRP A 46 6.94 5.50 -10.25
CA TRP A 46 5.84 6.48 -10.28
C TRP A 46 5.49 6.99 -8.88
N PHE A 47 5.34 6.08 -7.92
CA PHE A 47 4.87 6.39 -6.56
C PHE A 47 5.87 7.29 -5.81
N ILE A 48 7.15 6.99 -5.93
CA ILE A 48 8.24 7.73 -5.27
C ILE A 48 8.29 9.19 -5.73
N GLU A 49 8.00 9.45 -6.99
CA GLU A 49 8.04 10.79 -7.58
C GLU A 49 6.80 11.66 -7.29
N LEU A 50 5.74 11.07 -6.73
CA LEU A 50 4.54 11.83 -6.41
C LEU A 50 4.80 12.92 -5.35
N PRO A 51 4.13 14.08 -5.44
CA PRO A 51 4.40 15.22 -4.55
C PRO A 51 3.70 15.10 -3.19
N TYR A 52 3.83 13.96 -2.52
CA TYR A 52 3.28 13.75 -1.18
C TYR A 52 4.42 13.57 -0.19
N GLN A 53 4.28 14.17 0.98
CA GLN A 53 5.32 14.15 2.01
C GLN A 53 5.55 12.74 2.54
N HIS A 54 4.48 11.96 2.69
CA HIS A 54 4.55 10.57 3.17
C HIS A 54 3.76 9.65 2.25
N LYS A 55 4.30 8.46 2.02
CA LYS A 55 3.73 7.48 1.08
C LYS A 55 3.75 6.10 1.72
N ILE A 56 2.60 5.43 1.71
CA ILE A 56 2.45 4.09 2.28
C ILE A 56 1.79 3.18 1.25
N PHE A 57 2.28 1.95 1.13
CA PHE A 57 1.60 0.93 0.34
C PHE A 57 1.71 -0.43 1.00
N VAL A 58 0.75 -1.29 0.67
CA VAL A 58 0.66 -2.67 1.17
C VAL A 58 0.44 -3.62 0.00
N THR A 59 0.61 -4.92 0.24
CA THR A 59 0.37 -5.94 -0.78
C THR A 59 -1.10 -6.26 -0.94
N GLY A 60 -1.51 -6.51 -2.18
CA GLY A 60 -2.79 -7.10 -2.52
C GLY A 60 -2.63 -8.50 -3.12
N ASN A 61 -3.75 -9.12 -3.51
CA ASN A 61 -3.75 -10.48 -4.04
C ASN A 61 -3.07 -10.63 -5.40
N HIS A 62 -2.95 -9.55 -6.18
CA HIS A 62 -2.23 -9.56 -7.45
C HIS A 62 -0.72 -9.35 -7.30
N ASP A 63 -0.25 -8.91 -6.15
CA ASP A 63 1.15 -8.50 -5.94
C ASP A 63 2.03 -9.66 -5.50
N ILE A 64 2.05 -10.73 -6.30
CA ILE A 64 2.60 -12.04 -5.94
C ILE A 64 4.08 -11.96 -5.57
N CYS A 65 4.88 -11.19 -6.28
CA CYS A 65 6.31 -11.12 -6.00
C CYS A 65 6.63 -10.44 -4.65
N LEU A 66 5.65 -9.78 -4.04
CA LEU A 66 5.80 -9.12 -2.74
C LEU A 66 5.26 -9.94 -1.56
N TRP A 67 4.58 -11.07 -1.81
CA TRP A 67 3.89 -11.80 -0.74
C TRP A 67 4.82 -12.25 0.38
N ASP A 68 6.04 -12.69 0.06
CA ASP A 68 7.02 -13.17 1.04
C ASP A 68 8.11 -12.14 1.35
N ALA A 69 7.97 -10.92 0.85
CA ALA A 69 8.95 -9.87 1.09
C ALA A 69 8.77 -9.29 2.49
N GLU A 70 9.82 -9.33 3.31
CA GLU A 70 9.83 -8.67 4.61
C GLU A 70 9.95 -7.16 4.46
N ASP A 71 10.75 -6.73 3.49
CA ASP A 71 10.99 -5.31 3.22
C ASP A 71 11.45 -5.15 1.77
N ILE A 72 11.51 -3.89 1.34
CA ILE A 72 12.06 -3.49 0.04
C ILE A 72 13.25 -2.58 0.33
N GLU A 73 14.43 -2.97 -0.17
CA GLU A 73 15.65 -2.19 0.03
C GLU A 73 15.63 -0.88 -0.76
N ASP A 74 16.37 0.10 -0.24
CA ASP A 74 16.63 1.40 -0.90
C ASP A 74 15.39 2.27 -1.17
N LEU A 75 14.29 2.06 -0.45
CA LEU A 75 13.19 2.99 -0.49
C LEU A 75 13.58 4.31 0.17
N PRO A 76 13.14 5.47 -0.37
CA PRO A 76 13.29 6.73 0.34
C PRO A 76 12.67 6.68 1.74
N SER A 77 13.21 7.46 2.67
CA SER A 77 12.77 7.41 4.08
C SER A 77 11.31 7.77 4.31
N ASN A 78 10.69 8.45 3.34
CA ASN A 78 9.28 8.83 3.41
C ASN A 78 8.34 7.88 2.65
N VAL A 79 8.87 6.77 2.12
CA VAL A 79 8.08 5.74 1.42
C VAL A 79 8.12 4.47 2.25
N HIS A 80 6.95 4.00 2.68
CA HIS A 80 6.80 2.90 3.61
C HIS A 80 6.05 1.73 2.95
N PHE A 81 6.73 0.60 2.82
CA PHE A 81 6.11 -0.68 2.49
C PHE A 81 5.76 -1.37 3.81
N LEU A 82 4.47 -1.48 4.11
CA LEU A 82 4.02 -2.08 5.36
C LEU A 82 3.50 -3.50 5.11
N GLN A 83 4.28 -4.45 5.59
CA GLN A 83 3.97 -5.88 5.51
C GLN A 83 3.97 -6.43 6.92
N ASP A 84 2.80 -6.45 7.57
CA ASP A 84 2.62 -6.76 9.00
C ASP A 84 3.51 -5.89 9.91
N ARG A 85 3.55 -4.61 9.61
CA ARG A 85 4.32 -3.63 10.39
C ARG A 85 3.61 -2.28 10.41
N ASP A 86 4.07 -1.41 11.29
CA ASP A 86 3.50 -0.09 11.48
C ASP A 86 4.48 1.03 11.14
N VAL A 87 3.92 2.22 11.00
CA VAL A 87 4.65 3.48 10.94
C VAL A 87 3.81 4.55 11.61
N THR A 88 4.46 5.44 12.36
CA THR A 88 3.79 6.60 12.95
C THR A 88 4.19 7.86 12.20
N ILE A 89 3.19 8.57 11.68
CA ILE A 89 3.37 9.81 10.92
C ILE A 89 2.53 10.90 11.59
N ASN A 90 3.18 11.98 12.00
CA ASN A 90 2.50 13.10 12.67
C ASN A 90 1.58 12.65 13.82
N GLY A 91 2.04 11.68 14.62
CA GLY A 91 1.30 11.17 15.77
C GLY A 91 0.21 10.16 15.44
N VAL A 92 -0.02 9.84 14.17
CA VAL A 92 -1.00 8.83 13.71
C VAL A 92 -0.27 7.52 13.42
N ARG A 93 -0.70 6.44 14.05
CA ARG A 93 -0.11 5.12 13.87
C ARG A 93 -0.85 4.32 12.83
N PHE A 94 -0.18 4.05 11.71
CA PHE A 94 -0.67 3.23 10.60
C PHE A 94 -0.10 1.82 10.73
N TYR A 95 -0.93 0.81 10.49
CA TYR A 95 -0.49 -0.58 10.41
C TYR A 95 -0.88 -1.17 9.06
N GLY A 96 0.07 -1.75 8.33
CA GLY A 96 -0.19 -2.46 7.10
C GLY A 96 -0.29 -3.95 7.35
N LEU A 97 -1.46 -4.54 7.06
CA LEU A 97 -1.67 -5.97 7.15
C LEU A 97 -1.37 -6.60 5.79
N ALA A 98 -0.48 -7.59 5.76
CA ALA A 98 -0.18 -8.35 4.55
C ALA A 98 -1.43 -9.05 4.02
N TYR A 99 -1.54 -9.15 2.70
CA TYR A 99 -2.69 -9.80 2.07
C TYR A 99 -2.91 -11.21 2.64
N ASN A 100 -4.16 -11.49 3.00
CA ASN A 100 -4.61 -12.77 3.52
C ASN A 100 -4.01 -13.17 4.88
N HIS A 101 -3.32 -12.29 5.58
CA HIS A 101 -2.86 -12.56 6.94
C HIS A 101 -3.99 -12.34 7.95
N PRO A 102 -3.94 -13.02 9.11
CA PRO A 102 -5.03 -12.95 10.08
C PRO A 102 -5.07 -11.61 10.81
N GLU A 103 -6.28 -11.13 11.07
CA GLU A 103 -6.50 -9.83 11.74
C GLU A 103 -5.96 -9.78 13.17
N ASN A 104 -5.76 -10.93 13.82
CA ASN A 104 -5.18 -10.95 15.17
C ASN A 104 -3.71 -10.49 15.23
N LEU A 105 -3.05 -10.31 14.09
CA LEU A 105 -1.73 -9.69 14.01
C LEU A 105 -1.78 -8.18 14.24
N ILE A 106 -2.95 -7.56 14.10
CA ILE A 106 -3.09 -6.10 14.23
C ILE A 106 -2.97 -5.71 15.70
N PRO A 107 -2.02 -4.80 16.05
CA PRO A 107 -1.92 -4.29 17.41
C PRO A 107 -3.17 -3.52 17.85
N GLU A 108 -3.45 -3.50 19.16
CA GLU A 108 -4.67 -2.87 19.70
C GLU A 108 -4.68 -1.34 19.59
N ASP A 109 -3.52 -0.70 19.67
CA ASP A 109 -3.39 0.75 19.74
C ASP A 109 -3.03 1.41 18.40
N VAL A 110 -3.46 0.79 17.29
CA VAL A 110 -3.31 1.34 15.94
C VAL A 110 -4.46 2.30 15.64
N ASP A 111 -4.14 3.42 15.00
CA ASP A 111 -5.15 4.40 14.60
C ASP A 111 -5.80 4.05 13.27
N ILE A 112 -5.00 3.59 12.29
CA ILE A 112 -5.47 3.28 10.94
C ILE A 112 -4.85 1.96 10.48
N VAL A 113 -5.70 1.04 10.03
CA VAL A 113 -5.28 -0.22 9.39
C VAL A 113 -5.41 -0.09 7.88
N ILE A 114 -4.34 -0.46 7.18
CA ILE A 114 -4.32 -0.49 5.72
C ILE A 114 -4.24 -1.95 5.29
N ARG A 115 -5.19 -2.37 4.47
CA ARG A 115 -5.22 -3.74 3.96
C ARG A 115 -5.97 -3.82 2.65
N LYS A 116 -5.62 -4.80 1.82
CA LYS A 116 -6.46 -5.21 0.69
C LYS A 116 -7.52 -6.19 1.22
N PRO A 117 -8.82 -5.88 1.14
CA PRO A 117 -9.86 -6.79 1.59
C PRO A 117 -9.87 -8.09 0.81
N LYS A 118 -10.26 -9.20 1.47
CA LYS A 118 -10.48 -10.47 0.80
C LYS A 118 -11.67 -10.34 -0.16
N LEU A 119 -11.56 -11.00 -1.31
CA LEU A 119 -12.67 -11.09 -2.24
C LEU A 119 -13.69 -12.11 -1.72
N PHE A 120 -14.94 -11.66 -1.56
CA PHE A 120 -16.05 -12.54 -1.23
C PHE A 120 -16.91 -12.74 -2.47
N VAL A 121 -17.18 -13.99 -2.80
CA VAL A 121 -18.12 -14.34 -3.87
C VAL A 121 -19.43 -14.75 -3.23
N LEU A 122 -20.48 -13.98 -3.51
CA LEU A 122 -21.82 -14.30 -3.06
C LEU A 122 -22.58 -15.02 -4.18
N THR A 123 -22.95 -16.26 -3.92
CA THR A 123 -23.79 -17.05 -4.83
C THR A 123 -25.22 -17.05 -4.31
N ILE A 124 -26.14 -16.60 -5.13
CA ILE A 124 -27.55 -16.55 -4.81
C ILE A 124 -28.27 -17.66 -5.54
#